data_4cb89a50dc219b749d9d8af0fe922943
#
_entry.id   4cb89a50dc219b749d9d8af0fe922943
#
_cell.length_a   1.000
_cell.length_b   1.000
_cell.length_c   1.000
_cell.angle_alpha   90.00
_cell.angle_beta   90.00
_cell.angle_gamma   90.00
#
_symmetry.space_group_name_H-M   'P 1'
#
loop_
_entity.id
_entity.type
_entity.pdbx_description
1 polymer ?
#
loop_
_entity_poly.entity_id
_entity_poly.type
_entity_poly.pdbx_seq_one_letter_code
_entity_poly.pdbx_strand_id
1 'polypeptide(L)'
;DIHKNYTSTLKENKEITALLHLIDDPDEDVYNTVSDRIISFVKDIIPNLESLWENTTNEEIQERIELLIHRLHFRDLTDDFTEWAAGDADLLEGALLVARYHYPDLDATAVYQDMEKLRRNTWLELNNYLTPIEQINIVTSIYYNYFKQKGVEFAYNNPDDYLVNKT
;
A
#
# COMPACT_ATOMS: atom_id res chain seq x y z
N ASP A 1 19.03 14.79 -25.21
CA ASP A 1 18.41 13.78 -24.31
C ASP A 1 16.89 13.99 -24.09
N ILE A 2 16.38 15.23 -24.09
CA ILE A 2 14.95 15.55 -23.93
C ILE A 2 14.08 14.95 -25.05
N HIS A 3 14.56 14.96 -26.30
CA HIS A 3 13.82 14.38 -27.43
C HIS A 3 13.71 12.86 -27.42
N LYS A 4 14.65 12.13 -26.80
CA LYS A 4 14.57 10.67 -26.66
C LYS A 4 13.54 10.26 -25.62
N ASN A 5 13.46 10.98 -24.50
CA ASN A 5 12.45 10.72 -23.47
C ASN A 5 11.02 10.99 -23.98
N TYR A 6 10.80 12.08 -24.70
CA TYR A 6 9.48 12.42 -25.25
C TYR A 6 8.96 11.37 -26.25
N THR A 7 9.86 10.84 -27.10
CA THR A 7 9.50 9.81 -28.10
C THR A 7 9.24 8.44 -27.44
N SER A 8 9.92 8.12 -26.34
CA SER A 8 9.68 6.90 -25.55
C SER A 8 8.31 6.96 -24.89
N THR A 9 7.99 8.03 -24.17
CA THR A 9 6.72 8.24 -23.49
C THR A 9 5.52 8.23 -24.45
N LEU A 10 5.66 8.82 -25.65
CA LEU A 10 4.62 8.79 -26.68
C LEU A 10 4.38 7.40 -27.27
N LYS A 11 5.43 6.57 -27.32
CA LYS A 11 5.36 5.21 -27.82
C LYS A 11 4.71 4.28 -26.78
N GLU A 12 5.09 4.45 -25.53
CA GLU A 12 4.48 3.75 -24.38
C GLU A 12 3.01 4.08 -24.24
N ASN A 13 2.60 5.34 -24.33
CA ASN A 13 1.19 5.73 -24.29
C ASN A 13 0.34 5.13 -25.42
N LYS A 14 0.91 4.98 -26.63
CA LYS A 14 0.21 4.32 -27.74
C LYS A 14 0.09 2.81 -27.54
N GLU A 15 1.13 2.19 -27.00
CA GLU A 15 1.12 0.75 -26.69
C GLU A 15 0.11 0.47 -25.58
N ILE A 16 0.10 1.25 -24.51
CA ILE A 16 -0.86 1.16 -23.41
C ILE A 16 -2.30 1.28 -23.94
N THR A 17 -2.59 2.29 -24.75
CA THR A 17 -3.91 2.48 -25.34
C THR A 17 -4.33 1.28 -26.19
N ALA A 18 -3.41 0.71 -26.98
CA ALA A 18 -3.71 -0.47 -27.78
C ALA A 18 -3.98 -1.73 -26.93
N LEU A 19 -3.22 -1.91 -25.84
CA LEU A 19 -3.43 -3.01 -24.90
C LEU A 19 -4.74 -2.89 -24.14
N LEU A 20 -5.12 -1.66 -23.71
CA LEU A 20 -6.40 -1.40 -23.06
C LEU A 20 -7.60 -1.74 -23.95
N HIS A 21 -7.48 -1.57 -25.27
CA HIS A 21 -8.52 -1.98 -26.22
C HIS A 21 -8.64 -3.50 -26.40
N LEU A 22 -7.66 -4.27 -25.95
CA LEU A 22 -7.66 -5.73 -26.04
C LEU A 22 -8.05 -6.42 -24.73
N ILE A 23 -8.34 -5.66 -23.68
CA ILE A 23 -8.79 -6.22 -22.38
C ILE A 23 -10.16 -6.90 -22.51
N ASP A 24 -11.01 -6.42 -23.41
CA ASP A 24 -12.35 -6.94 -23.69
C ASP A 24 -12.36 -8.08 -24.71
N ASP A 25 -11.20 -8.55 -25.16
CA ASP A 25 -11.12 -9.66 -26.10
C ASP A 25 -11.70 -10.93 -25.45
N PRO A 26 -12.63 -11.64 -26.12
CA PRO A 26 -13.23 -12.86 -25.59
C PRO A 26 -12.25 -14.05 -25.54
N ASP A 27 -11.12 -13.98 -26.21
CA ASP A 27 -10.07 -15.00 -26.19
C ASP A 27 -9.22 -14.86 -24.94
N GLU A 28 -9.26 -15.88 -24.06
CA GLU A 28 -8.50 -15.90 -22.82
C GLU A 28 -6.96 -15.86 -23.04
N ASP A 29 -6.46 -16.43 -24.12
CA ASP A 29 -5.03 -16.42 -24.44
C ASP A 29 -4.58 -14.99 -24.81
N VAL A 30 -5.43 -14.24 -25.51
CA VAL A 30 -5.21 -12.82 -25.81
C VAL A 30 -5.25 -12.01 -24.52
N TYR A 31 -6.29 -12.21 -23.70
CA TYR A 31 -6.42 -11.52 -22.41
C TYR A 31 -5.20 -11.76 -21.51
N ASN A 32 -4.76 -13.01 -21.37
CA ASN A 32 -3.59 -13.34 -20.52
C ASN A 32 -2.31 -12.68 -21.05
N THR A 33 -2.09 -12.71 -22.36
CA THR A 33 -0.91 -12.06 -22.98
C THR A 33 -0.92 -10.55 -22.77
N VAL A 34 -2.08 -9.92 -22.95
CA VAL A 34 -2.29 -8.47 -22.73
C VAL A 34 -2.11 -8.12 -21.25
N SER A 35 -2.67 -8.91 -20.35
CA SER A 35 -2.55 -8.74 -18.90
C SER A 35 -1.10 -8.77 -18.45
N ASP A 36 -0.35 -9.78 -18.87
CA ASP A 36 1.07 -9.91 -18.51
C ASP A 36 1.90 -8.75 -19.07
N ARG A 37 1.54 -8.25 -20.25
CA ARG A 37 2.18 -7.08 -20.82
C ARG A 37 1.84 -5.81 -20.05
N ILE A 38 0.58 -5.60 -19.68
CA ILE A 38 0.14 -4.47 -18.84
C ILE A 38 0.86 -4.50 -17.48
N ILE A 39 0.95 -5.67 -16.85
CA ILE A 39 1.66 -5.83 -15.58
C ILE A 39 3.15 -5.52 -15.70
N SER A 40 3.74 -5.66 -16.88
CA SER A 40 5.14 -5.30 -17.12
C SER A 40 5.40 -3.78 -17.17
N PHE A 41 4.35 -2.97 -17.33
CA PHE A 41 4.45 -1.51 -17.22
C PHE A 41 4.46 -1.09 -15.74
N VAL A 42 5.04 0.08 -15.46
CA VAL A 42 5.14 0.66 -14.13
C VAL A 42 3.78 1.23 -13.68
N LYS A 43 3.64 1.57 -12.39
CA LYS A 43 2.44 2.13 -11.72
C LYS A 43 1.64 3.19 -12.50
N ASP A 44 2.26 3.86 -13.44
CA ASP A 44 1.65 4.94 -14.23
C ASP A 44 0.44 4.50 -15.07
N ILE A 45 0.19 3.17 -15.18
CA ILE A 45 -0.96 2.66 -15.93
C ILE A 45 -2.25 2.58 -15.09
N ILE A 46 -2.16 2.56 -13.77
CA ILE A 46 -3.33 2.40 -12.87
C ILE A 46 -4.40 3.45 -13.13
N PRO A 47 -4.10 4.76 -13.22
CA PRO A 47 -5.11 5.78 -13.54
C PRO A 47 -5.83 5.55 -14.88
N ASN A 48 -5.14 4.95 -15.85
CA ASN A 48 -5.73 4.61 -17.14
C ASN A 48 -6.71 3.42 -17.00
N LEU A 49 -6.35 2.42 -16.20
CA LEU A 49 -7.23 1.29 -15.89
C LEU A 49 -8.47 1.72 -15.11
N GLU A 50 -8.31 2.59 -14.11
CA GLU A 50 -9.41 3.17 -13.34
C GLU A 50 -10.36 3.96 -14.24
N SER A 51 -9.83 4.83 -15.11
CA SER A 51 -10.64 5.57 -16.08
C SER A 51 -11.38 4.64 -17.05
N LEU A 52 -10.77 3.54 -17.47
CA LEU A 52 -11.43 2.55 -18.32
C LEU A 52 -12.54 1.84 -17.56
N TRP A 53 -12.31 1.47 -16.31
CA TRP A 53 -13.29 0.86 -15.41
C TRP A 53 -14.53 1.75 -15.23
N GLU A 54 -14.32 3.03 -14.96
CA GLU A 54 -15.41 4.01 -14.81
C GLU A 54 -16.25 4.20 -16.08
N ASN A 55 -15.63 4.06 -17.25
CA ASN A 55 -16.28 4.30 -18.54
C ASN A 55 -16.88 3.03 -19.17
N THR A 56 -16.65 1.85 -18.60
CA THR A 56 -17.25 0.60 -19.07
C THR A 56 -18.49 0.23 -18.25
N THR A 57 -19.53 -0.28 -18.93
CA THR A 57 -20.75 -0.79 -18.29
C THR A 57 -20.84 -2.31 -18.28
N ASN A 58 -19.82 -2.97 -18.81
CA ASN A 58 -19.75 -4.43 -18.87
C ASN A 58 -19.07 -4.94 -17.58
N GLU A 59 -19.83 -5.66 -16.75
CA GLU A 59 -19.38 -6.20 -15.47
C GLU A 59 -18.17 -7.14 -15.63
N GLU A 60 -18.14 -7.98 -16.67
CA GLU A 60 -17.01 -8.90 -16.93
C GLU A 60 -15.70 -8.12 -17.20
N ILE A 61 -15.78 -7.03 -17.96
CA ILE A 61 -14.63 -6.19 -18.25
C ILE A 61 -14.20 -5.44 -16.98
N GLN A 62 -15.14 -4.98 -16.17
CA GLN A 62 -14.84 -4.34 -14.88
C GLN A 62 -14.09 -5.29 -13.96
N GLU A 63 -14.54 -6.54 -13.81
CA GLU A 63 -13.85 -7.56 -13.01
C GLU A 63 -12.43 -7.84 -13.52
N ARG A 64 -12.24 -7.91 -14.83
CA ARG A 64 -10.91 -8.09 -15.45
C ARG A 64 -9.97 -6.92 -15.13
N ILE A 65 -10.47 -5.68 -15.20
CA ILE A 65 -9.69 -4.48 -14.87
C ILE A 65 -9.34 -4.45 -13.38
N GLU A 66 -10.29 -4.74 -12.50
CA GLU A 66 -10.06 -4.81 -11.05
C GLU A 66 -8.96 -5.84 -10.71
N LEU A 67 -9.01 -7.01 -11.34
CA LEU A 67 -7.99 -8.03 -11.16
C LEU A 67 -6.61 -7.55 -11.61
N LEU A 68 -6.51 -6.81 -12.72
CA LEU A 68 -5.25 -6.22 -13.18
C LEU A 68 -4.71 -5.18 -12.22
N ILE A 69 -5.54 -4.28 -11.72
CA ILE A 69 -5.15 -3.26 -10.73
C ILE A 69 -4.64 -3.97 -9.46
N HIS A 70 -5.37 -4.97 -8.99
CA HIS A 70 -4.96 -5.75 -7.81
C HIS A 70 -3.61 -6.45 -8.01
N ARG A 71 -3.38 -7.07 -9.18
CA ARG A 71 -2.10 -7.72 -9.52
C ARG A 71 -0.94 -6.71 -9.58
N LEU A 72 -1.18 -5.51 -10.08
CA LEU A 72 -0.18 -4.44 -10.11
C LEU A 72 0.21 -3.99 -8.69
N HIS A 73 -0.77 -3.72 -7.84
CA HIS A 73 -0.52 -3.37 -6.43
C HIS A 73 0.20 -4.47 -5.67
N PHE A 74 -0.20 -5.74 -5.89
CA PHE A 74 0.44 -6.88 -5.22
C PHE A 74 1.89 -7.09 -5.64
N ARG A 75 2.21 -6.89 -6.93
CA ARG A 75 3.59 -6.97 -7.42
C ARG A 75 4.47 -5.93 -6.73
N ASP A 76 4.03 -4.68 -6.71
CA ASP A 76 4.79 -3.59 -6.11
C ASP A 76 4.98 -3.80 -4.60
N LEU A 77 3.93 -4.27 -3.93
CA LEU A 77 4.01 -4.60 -2.51
C LEU A 77 5.00 -5.75 -2.25
N THR A 78 5.08 -6.73 -3.14
CA THR A 78 6.04 -7.83 -3.05
C THR A 78 7.48 -7.33 -3.18
N ASP A 79 7.72 -6.39 -4.10
CA ASP A 79 9.03 -5.76 -4.28
C ASP A 79 9.40 -4.93 -3.04
N ASP A 80 8.48 -4.12 -2.50
CA ASP A 80 8.66 -3.34 -1.26
C ASP A 80 8.97 -4.25 -0.05
N PHE A 81 8.25 -5.38 0.08
CA PHE A 81 8.54 -6.37 1.14
C PHE A 81 9.92 -7.02 0.99
N THR A 82 10.32 -7.30 -0.24
CA THR A 82 11.63 -7.88 -0.53
C THR A 82 12.75 -6.91 -0.16
N GLU A 83 12.60 -5.63 -0.49
CA GLU A 83 13.53 -4.57 -0.13
C GLU A 83 13.59 -4.37 1.39
N TRP A 84 12.45 -4.28 2.06
CA TRP A 84 12.36 -4.20 3.51
C TRP A 84 13.05 -5.37 4.22
N ALA A 85 12.81 -6.60 3.76
CA ALA A 85 13.39 -7.80 4.35
C ALA A 85 14.92 -7.91 4.12
N ALA A 86 15.44 -7.32 3.05
CA ALA A 86 16.87 -7.26 2.74
C ALA A 86 17.58 -6.10 3.47
N GLY A 87 16.84 -5.11 3.97
CA GLY A 87 17.34 -3.95 4.71
C GLY A 87 17.36 -4.15 6.22
N ASP A 88 17.16 -3.06 6.95
CA ASP A 88 17.16 -3.04 8.43
C ASP A 88 15.90 -3.67 9.05
N ALA A 89 14.93 -4.05 8.23
CA ALA A 89 13.65 -4.67 8.61
C ALA A 89 12.92 -3.88 9.73
N ASP A 90 12.79 -2.55 9.56
CA ASP A 90 12.09 -1.69 10.52
C ASP A 90 10.66 -2.20 10.76
N LEU A 91 10.28 -2.33 12.03
CA LEU A 91 9.02 -2.95 12.42
C LEU A 91 7.80 -2.12 12.01
N LEU A 92 7.89 -0.77 12.10
CA LEU A 92 6.81 0.12 11.72
C LEU A 92 6.59 0.07 10.20
N GLU A 93 7.68 0.07 9.43
CA GLU A 93 7.62 -0.03 7.99
C GLU A 93 7.01 -1.36 7.55
N GLY A 94 7.43 -2.48 8.14
CA GLY A 94 6.82 -3.79 7.89
C GLY A 94 5.32 -3.82 8.21
N ALA A 95 4.89 -3.21 9.32
CA ALA A 95 3.48 -3.11 9.67
C ALA A 95 2.69 -2.25 8.68
N LEU A 96 3.28 -1.17 8.15
CA LEU A 96 2.67 -0.34 7.10
C LEU A 96 2.57 -1.08 5.76
N LEU A 97 3.54 -1.91 5.41
CA LEU A 97 3.46 -2.77 4.22
C LEU A 97 2.30 -3.77 4.33
N VAL A 98 2.08 -4.37 5.52
CA VAL A 98 0.91 -5.23 5.77
C VAL A 98 -0.39 -4.44 5.61
N ALA A 99 -0.46 -3.21 6.13
CA ALA A 99 -1.65 -2.36 5.99
C ALA A 99 -1.92 -1.99 4.53
N ARG A 100 -0.89 -1.75 3.71
CA ARG A 100 -1.01 -1.45 2.28
C ARG A 100 -1.56 -2.61 1.44
N TYR A 101 -1.50 -3.84 1.93
CA TYR A 101 -2.17 -4.95 1.25
C TYR A 101 -3.70 -4.75 1.17
N HIS A 102 -4.30 -4.19 2.23
CA HIS A 102 -5.73 -3.89 2.27
C HIS A 102 -6.07 -2.47 1.80
N TYR A 103 -5.13 -1.55 1.95
CA TYR A 103 -5.28 -0.13 1.62
C TYR A 103 -4.10 0.31 0.74
N PRO A 104 -4.13 0.02 -0.58
CA PRO A 104 -3.00 0.30 -1.48
C PRO A 104 -2.59 1.77 -1.50
N ASP A 105 -3.56 2.69 -1.35
CA ASP A 105 -3.36 4.14 -1.33
C ASP A 105 -3.14 4.71 0.07
N LEU A 106 -2.72 3.86 1.03
CA LEU A 106 -2.47 4.29 2.40
C LEU A 106 -1.47 5.45 2.46
N ASP A 107 -1.91 6.61 2.96
CA ASP A 107 -1.01 7.68 3.37
C ASP A 107 -0.42 7.38 4.76
N ALA A 108 0.82 6.91 4.77
CA ALA A 108 1.54 6.59 6.00
C ALA A 108 1.97 7.83 6.80
N THR A 109 1.84 9.04 6.25
CA THR A 109 2.36 10.28 6.86
C THR A 109 1.79 10.51 8.26
N ALA A 110 0.48 10.30 8.44
CA ALA A 110 -0.18 10.45 9.74
C ALA A 110 0.35 9.45 10.77
N VAL A 111 0.55 8.19 10.37
CA VAL A 111 1.09 7.13 11.23
C VAL A 111 2.51 7.47 11.68
N TYR A 112 3.38 7.88 10.76
CA TYR A 112 4.75 8.32 11.11
C TYR A 112 4.76 9.52 12.06
N GLN A 113 3.87 10.50 11.84
CA GLN A 113 3.75 11.67 12.73
C GLN A 113 3.30 11.27 14.13
N ASP A 114 2.35 10.36 14.26
CA ASP A 114 1.86 9.91 15.55
C ASP A 114 2.88 9.04 16.29
N MET A 115 3.59 8.16 15.57
CA MET A 115 4.71 7.40 16.14
C MET A 115 5.85 8.32 16.60
N GLU A 116 6.17 9.39 15.87
CA GLU A 116 7.17 10.36 16.29
C GLU A 116 6.73 11.18 17.51
N LYS A 117 5.44 11.54 17.61
CA LYS A 117 4.87 12.14 18.83
C LYS A 117 4.98 11.18 20.03
N LEU A 118 4.63 9.91 19.84
CA LEU A 118 4.75 8.89 20.88
C LEU A 118 6.20 8.74 21.35
N ARG A 119 7.14 8.60 20.41
CA ARG A 119 8.57 8.51 20.68
C ARG A 119 9.06 9.72 21.50
N ARG A 120 8.72 10.93 21.06
CA ARG A 120 9.13 12.17 21.70
C ARG A 120 8.53 12.32 23.10
N ASN A 121 7.25 12.06 23.27
CA ASN A 121 6.59 12.15 24.57
C ASN A 121 7.17 11.13 25.55
N THR A 122 7.40 9.92 25.09
CA THR A 122 8.04 8.87 25.90
C THR A 122 9.46 9.28 26.31
N TRP A 123 10.24 9.80 25.37
CA TRP A 123 11.62 10.23 25.65
C TRP A 123 11.70 11.36 26.68
N LEU A 124 10.74 12.30 26.70
CA LEU A 124 10.70 13.40 27.66
C LEU A 124 10.42 12.94 29.09
N GLU A 125 9.68 11.84 29.28
CA GLU A 125 9.33 11.31 30.58
C GLU A 125 10.35 10.28 31.10
N LEU A 126 11.11 9.62 30.20
CA LEU A 126 12.11 8.64 30.58
C LEU A 126 13.41 9.28 31.08
N ASN A 127 13.97 8.73 32.16
CA ASN A 127 15.29 9.11 32.68
C ASN A 127 16.01 7.91 33.29
N ASN A 128 17.29 8.07 33.57
CA ASN A 128 18.18 7.01 34.07
C ASN A 128 17.92 6.57 35.51
N TYR A 129 17.07 7.28 36.25
CA TYR A 129 16.74 6.95 37.66
C TYR A 129 15.51 6.04 37.77
N LEU A 130 14.78 5.83 36.68
CA LEU A 130 13.59 4.99 36.65
C LEU A 130 13.97 3.52 36.60
N THR A 131 13.26 2.74 37.39
CA THR A 131 13.29 1.28 37.27
C THR A 131 12.65 0.81 35.98
N PRO A 132 12.94 -0.40 35.48
CA PRO A 132 12.29 -0.94 34.27
C PRO A 132 10.75 -0.94 34.35
N ILE A 133 10.19 -1.21 35.52
CA ILE A 133 8.72 -1.20 35.74
C ILE A 133 8.16 0.20 35.60
N GLU A 134 8.83 1.20 36.17
CA GLU A 134 8.40 2.61 36.02
C GLU A 134 8.48 3.06 34.55
N GLN A 135 9.53 2.67 33.82
CA GLN A 135 9.64 2.96 32.40
C GLN A 135 8.47 2.34 31.60
N ILE A 136 8.14 1.07 31.84
CA ILE A 136 7.01 0.40 31.20
C ILE A 136 5.69 1.11 31.54
N ASN A 137 5.47 1.50 32.79
CA ASN A 137 4.28 2.22 33.22
C ASN A 137 4.13 3.58 32.52
N ILE A 138 5.23 4.31 32.31
CA ILE A 138 5.23 5.57 31.58
C ILE A 138 4.82 5.33 30.12
N VAL A 139 5.46 4.39 29.41
CA VAL A 139 5.12 4.07 28.02
C VAL A 139 3.66 3.67 27.88
N THR A 140 3.20 2.78 28.76
CA THR A 140 1.80 2.30 28.80
C THR A 140 0.82 3.45 29.06
N SER A 141 1.15 4.34 30.02
CA SER A 141 0.32 5.50 30.34
C SER A 141 0.21 6.49 29.16
N ILE A 142 1.33 6.77 28.46
CA ILE A 142 1.32 7.62 27.28
C ILE A 142 0.48 6.97 26.18
N TYR A 143 0.67 5.70 25.91
CA TYR A 143 -0.05 4.98 24.86
C TYR A 143 -1.56 4.98 25.08
N TYR A 144 -2.02 4.56 26.26
CA TYR A 144 -3.45 4.42 26.53
C TYR A 144 -4.15 5.73 26.90
N ASN A 145 -3.50 6.63 27.64
CA ASN A 145 -4.15 7.84 28.14
C ASN A 145 -4.02 9.02 27.17
N TYR A 146 -2.84 9.23 26.61
CA TYR A 146 -2.58 10.36 25.70
C TYR A 146 -3.13 10.08 24.29
N PHE A 147 -2.79 8.93 23.73
CA PHE A 147 -3.28 8.51 22.41
C PHE A 147 -4.68 7.88 22.45
N LYS A 148 -5.24 7.66 23.66
CA LYS A 148 -6.58 7.10 23.86
C LYS A 148 -6.79 5.76 23.17
N GLN A 149 -5.72 5.00 23.00
CA GLN A 149 -5.79 3.66 22.42
C GLN A 149 -6.58 2.73 23.33
N LYS A 150 -7.35 1.84 22.74
CA LYS A 150 -8.18 0.89 23.46
C LYS A 150 -7.90 -0.51 22.94
N GLY A 151 -7.85 -1.47 23.85
CA GLY A 151 -7.85 -2.88 23.45
C GLY A 151 -9.21 -3.29 22.88
N VAL A 152 -9.20 -4.24 21.95
CA VAL A 152 -10.41 -4.83 21.39
C VAL A 152 -10.82 -6.05 22.22
N GLU A 153 -12.13 -6.21 22.48
CA GLU A 153 -12.65 -7.31 23.30
C GLU A 153 -12.59 -8.65 22.54
N PHE A 154 -12.77 -8.61 21.21
CA PHE A 154 -12.78 -9.78 20.35
C PHE A 154 -11.88 -9.53 19.13
N ALA A 155 -10.58 -9.75 19.30
CA ALA A 155 -9.54 -9.43 18.34
C ALA A 155 -9.66 -10.15 16.96
N TYR A 156 -10.50 -11.17 16.80
CA TYR A 156 -10.55 -11.98 15.57
C TYR A 156 -11.73 -11.66 14.65
N ASN A 157 -12.52 -10.66 14.96
CA ASN A 157 -13.74 -10.38 14.21
C ASN A 157 -13.60 -9.32 13.11
N ASN A 158 -12.58 -8.47 13.18
CA ASN A 158 -12.37 -7.41 12.22
C ASN A 158 -10.88 -7.33 11.83
N PRO A 159 -10.52 -7.52 10.55
CA PRO A 159 -9.14 -7.39 10.08
C PRO A 159 -8.51 -6.02 10.38
N ASP A 160 -9.31 -4.95 10.40
CA ASP A 160 -8.84 -3.58 10.66
C ASP A 160 -8.23 -3.41 12.06
N ASP A 161 -8.62 -4.26 13.02
CA ASP A 161 -8.09 -4.21 14.40
C ASP A 161 -6.58 -4.55 14.49
N TYR A 162 -6.01 -5.12 13.43
CA TYR A 162 -4.60 -5.48 13.35
C TYR A 162 -3.76 -4.51 12.51
N LEU A 163 -4.40 -3.57 11.85
CA LEU A 163 -3.74 -2.69 10.91
C LEU A 163 -3.33 -1.38 11.60
N VAL A 164 -2.04 -1.08 11.57
CA VAL A 164 -1.44 0.07 12.27
C VAL A 164 -2.01 1.43 11.87
N ASN A 165 -2.62 1.53 10.69
CA ASN A 165 -3.27 2.75 10.20
C ASN A 165 -4.71 2.91 10.71
N LYS A 166 -5.26 1.92 11.42
CA LYS A 166 -6.61 1.94 11.98
C LYS A 166 -6.62 2.01 13.51
N THR A 167 -5.49 1.71 14.14
CA THR A 167 -5.28 1.86 15.57
C THR A 167 -4.85 3.29 15.91
#